data_78e8aa0d5f11a93e57cfe96ff82478b6
#
_entry.id   78e8aa0d5f11a93e57cfe96ff82478b6
#
_cell.length_a   1.000
_cell.length_b   1.000
_cell.length_c   1.000
_cell.angle_alpha   90.00
_cell.angle_beta   90.00
_cell.angle_gamma   90.00
#
_symmetry.space_group_name_H-M   'P 1'
#
loop_
_entity.id
_entity.type
_entity.pdbx_description
1 polymer ?
#
loop_
_entity_poly.entity_id
_entity_poly.type
_entity_poly.pdbx_seq_one_letter_code
_entity_poly.pdbx_strand_id
1 'polypeptide(L)'
;MLFSSVSFLYYFLPITLILYFVSKDKYKNIILLLASLFFYFYGEPKYTVLMLISAFSAYIHGILIEKFREKGYSKLFLVSGLVVSLGILIVFKYMDFIIKNINYISNSNITLLRLVLPIGISFYTFQGLSYIVDVYKKDAKVCRSFVDFATYVCLFPQLIAGPIVRYTTIEDELKNRTHSFDKFAYGVNRFVVGLAKKVILANNLGMIVDIMTKSNEKSVLSYWMVAIFFSLQIYYDFSGYSDMAIGLGRMFGFDFLENFNYPFISKSIKEFWRRWHISLSSFFRDYVYIPLGGNRVSRVRWIFNLLIVWSLTGLWHGDSWNFILWGLYFALLLIIENLFLQNILNKLPALIQHIYAKFFIIISFVIFNNENIKDLWSSLYNMFNFRGLDLYNDFSTYYLKSYTVLLIVSVIGATPILKNIIQKINKNVTGQKVISTINPILNIVLLVVVTAYLIDGSFNPFLYFRF
;
A
#
# COMPACT_ATOMS: atom_id res chain seq x y z
N MET A 1 5.55 15.14 6.27
CA MET A 1 5.07 15.88 5.04
C MET A 1 4.29 14.93 4.17
N LEU A 2 3.28 15.38 3.39
CA LEU A 2 2.51 14.53 2.47
C LEU A 2 2.86 14.87 1.01
N PHE A 3 2.85 13.88 0.11
CA PHE A 3 3.05 14.15 -1.33
C PHE A 3 1.94 15.03 -1.91
N SER A 4 0.71 14.88 -1.42
CA SER A 4 -0.42 15.70 -1.74
C SER A 4 -0.50 16.95 -0.85
N SER A 5 0.57 17.74 -0.81
CA SER A 5 0.62 19.04 -0.12
C SER A 5 1.35 20.09 -0.93
N VAL A 6 0.91 21.34 -0.80
CA VAL A 6 1.56 22.51 -1.48
C VAL A 6 3.04 22.58 -1.08
N SER A 7 3.36 22.38 0.21
CA SER A 7 4.74 22.41 0.70
C SER A 7 5.64 21.37 0.03
N PHE A 8 5.11 20.18 -0.23
CA PHE A 8 5.86 19.13 -0.93
C PHE A 8 6.07 19.49 -2.41
N LEU A 9 4.98 19.85 -3.11
CA LEU A 9 4.98 20.03 -4.56
C LEU A 9 5.82 21.21 -5.01
N TYR A 10 5.72 22.34 -4.31
CA TYR A 10 6.27 23.62 -4.76
C TYR A 10 7.55 24.05 -4.05
N TYR A 11 7.89 23.42 -2.93
CA TYR A 11 9.11 23.74 -2.19
C TYR A 11 10.04 22.52 -2.07
N PHE A 12 9.58 21.47 -1.38
CA PHE A 12 10.46 20.35 -1.05
C PHE A 12 10.95 19.61 -2.30
N LEU A 13 10.04 19.20 -3.20
CA LEU A 13 10.41 18.40 -4.37
C LEU A 13 11.29 19.17 -5.35
N PRO A 14 10.98 20.44 -5.75
CA PRO A 14 11.86 21.21 -6.63
C PRO A 14 13.25 21.44 -6.03
N ILE A 15 13.35 21.83 -4.75
CA ILE A 15 14.64 22.04 -4.09
C ILE A 15 15.44 20.73 -4.07
N THR A 16 14.81 19.62 -3.72
CA THR A 16 15.48 18.31 -3.68
C THR A 16 15.97 17.88 -5.06
N LEU A 17 15.18 18.08 -6.13
CA LEU A 17 15.58 17.79 -7.50
C LEU A 17 16.77 18.65 -7.93
N ILE A 18 16.73 19.95 -7.67
CA ILE A 18 17.85 20.87 -8.01
C ILE A 18 19.14 20.42 -7.30
N LEU A 19 19.08 20.21 -5.97
CA LEU A 19 20.23 19.76 -5.21
C LEU A 19 20.79 18.43 -5.73
N TYR A 20 19.89 17.50 -6.07
CA TYR A 20 20.25 16.18 -6.56
C TYR A 20 20.96 16.23 -7.91
N PHE A 21 20.43 16.98 -8.89
CA PHE A 21 20.99 17.03 -10.24
C PHE A 21 22.23 17.92 -10.38
N VAL A 22 22.35 18.95 -9.55
CA VAL A 22 23.59 19.79 -9.50
C VAL A 22 24.75 19.06 -8.83
N SER A 23 24.46 18.06 -8.01
CA SER A 23 25.49 17.35 -7.24
C SER A 23 26.21 16.27 -8.05
N LYS A 24 27.49 16.06 -7.70
CA LYS A 24 28.29 14.94 -8.24
C LYS A 24 27.70 13.60 -7.80
N ASP A 25 27.83 12.55 -8.61
CA ASP A 25 27.22 11.24 -8.36
C ASP A 25 27.54 10.66 -6.98
N LYS A 26 28.76 10.84 -6.50
CA LYS A 26 29.20 10.35 -5.17
C LYS A 26 28.44 10.95 -3.98
N TYR A 27 27.77 12.10 -4.16
CA TYR A 27 27.00 12.77 -3.11
C TYR A 27 25.49 12.55 -3.22
N LYS A 28 25.00 11.96 -4.31
CA LYS A 28 23.57 11.79 -4.57
C LYS A 28 22.85 11.02 -3.47
N ASN A 29 23.46 9.95 -2.92
CA ASN A 29 22.87 9.19 -1.81
C ASN A 29 22.79 10.02 -0.52
N ILE A 30 23.81 10.81 -0.21
CA ILE A 30 23.81 11.70 0.97
C ILE A 30 22.69 12.73 0.84
N ILE A 31 22.50 13.33 -0.33
CA ILE A 31 21.44 14.31 -0.56
C ILE A 31 20.06 13.68 -0.42
N LEU A 32 19.87 12.50 -1.01
CA LEU A 32 18.61 11.78 -0.86
C LEU A 32 18.35 11.37 0.58
N LEU A 33 19.38 10.94 1.32
CA LEU A 33 19.25 10.62 2.74
C LEU A 33 18.84 11.85 3.54
N LEU A 34 19.55 12.98 3.38
CA LEU A 34 19.25 14.22 4.10
C LEU A 34 17.85 14.74 3.76
N ALA A 35 17.48 14.74 2.49
CA ALA A 35 16.13 15.11 2.06
C ALA A 35 15.06 14.17 2.66
N SER A 36 15.32 12.86 2.70
CA SER A 36 14.40 11.88 3.29
C SER A 36 14.26 12.05 4.80
N LEU A 37 15.36 12.30 5.49
CA LEU A 37 15.35 12.59 6.93
C LEU A 37 14.58 13.89 7.22
N PHE A 38 14.78 14.94 6.43
CA PHE A 38 14.02 16.18 6.55
C PHE A 38 12.52 15.97 6.29
N PHE A 39 12.19 15.23 5.23
CA PHE A 39 10.80 14.87 4.88
C PHE A 39 10.09 14.16 6.04
N TYR A 40 10.78 13.20 6.66
CA TYR A 40 10.24 12.43 7.78
C TYR A 40 10.17 13.26 9.07
N PHE A 41 11.25 13.96 9.39
CA PHE A 41 11.36 14.84 10.56
C PHE A 41 10.27 15.93 10.60
N TYR A 42 9.91 16.46 9.45
CA TYR A 42 8.82 17.47 9.36
C TYR A 42 7.48 16.95 9.90
N GLY A 43 7.20 15.67 9.75
CA GLY A 43 5.97 15.04 10.27
C GLY A 43 6.15 14.35 11.62
N GLU A 44 7.32 13.75 11.83
CA GLU A 44 7.60 12.83 12.95
C GLU A 44 9.00 13.07 13.58
N PRO A 45 9.22 14.23 14.24
CA PRO A 45 10.56 14.57 14.73
C PRO A 45 11.16 13.52 15.67
N LYS A 46 10.39 13.06 16.65
CA LYS A 46 10.83 12.09 17.66
C LYS A 46 11.16 10.73 17.07
N TYR A 47 10.40 10.28 16.08
CA TYR A 47 10.51 8.94 15.49
C TYR A 47 11.55 8.86 14.37
N THR A 48 12.11 9.99 13.93
CA THR A 48 13.23 10.00 12.98
C THR A 48 14.45 9.25 13.56
N VAL A 49 14.71 9.42 14.85
CA VAL A 49 15.79 8.70 15.55
C VAL A 49 15.49 7.19 15.61
N LEU A 50 14.24 6.80 15.88
CA LEU A 50 13.83 5.39 15.91
C LEU A 50 14.03 4.72 14.54
N MET A 51 13.66 5.41 13.46
CA MET A 51 13.87 4.93 12.09
C MET A 51 15.36 4.71 11.79
N LEU A 52 16.22 5.65 12.19
CA LEU A 52 17.68 5.51 12.04
C LEU A 52 18.24 4.36 12.88
N ILE A 53 17.76 4.16 14.12
CA ILE A 53 18.15 3.03 14.97
C ILE A 53 17.73 1.71 14.31
N SER A 54 16.53 1.63 13.76
CA SER A 54 16.06 0.45 13.05
C SER A 54 16.90 0.14 11.81
N ALA A 55 17.23 1.17 11.01
CA ALA A 55 18.11 1.02 9.86
C ALA A 55 19.53 0.59 10.27
N PHE A 56 20.08 1.20 11.31
CA PHE A 56 21.41 0.84 11.81
C PHE A 56 21.45 -0.60 12.36
N SER A 57 20.42 -1.00 13.09
CA SER A 57 20.30 -2.38 13.58
C SER A 57 20.31 -3.39 12.42
N ALA A 58 19.47 -3.18 11.39
CA ALA A 58 19.44 -4.07 10.23
C ALA A 58 20.77 -4.11 9.47
N TYR A 59 21.43 -2.96 9.30
CA TYR A 59 22.75 -2.84 8.69
C TYR A 59 23.82 -3.66 9.43
N ILE A 60 23.90 -3.50 10.76
CA ILE A 60 24.87 -4.23 11.58
C ILE A 60 24.62 -5.73 11.55
N HIS A 61 23.34 -6.16 11.66
CA HIS A 61 23.01 -7.58 11.58
C HIS A 61 23.40 -8.19 10.22
N GLY A 62 23.23 -7.46 9.10
CA GLY A 62 23.71 -7.90 7.80
C GLY A 62 25.23 -8.15 7.79
N ILE A 63 26.02 -7.24 8.34
CA ILE A 63 27.47 -7.39 8.47
C ILE A 63 27.85 -8.59 9.37
N LEU A 64 27.17 -8.73 10.51
CA LEU A 64 27.45 -9.83 11.46
C LEU A 64 27.07 -11.19 10.88
N ILE A 65 25.95 -11.30 10.15
CA ILE A 65 25.55 -12.54 9.47
C ILE A 65 26.65 -12.99 8.49
N GLU A 66 27.17 -12.08 7.68
CA GLU A 66 28.23 -12.42 6.74
C GLU A 66 29.55 -12.77 7.47
N LYS A 67 30.00 -11.92 8.40
CA LYS A 67 31.25 -12.07 9.14
C LYS A 67 31.35 -13.40 9.92
N PHE A 68 30.23 -13.85 10.48
CA PHE A 68 30.19 -15.05 11.31
C PHE A 68 29.61 -16.27 10.59
N ARG A 69 29.48 -16.20 9.27
CA ARG A 69 28.93 -17.30 8.45
C ARG A 69 29.76 -18.58 8.53
N GLU A 70 31.06 -18.45 8.37
CA GLU A 70 31.98 -19.60 8.42
C GLU A 70 32.11 -20.20 9.82
N LYS A 71 31.89 -19.38 10.85
CA LYS A 71 31.91 -19.80 12.27
C LYS A 71 30.61 -20.47 12.74
N GLY A 72 29.58 -20.58 11.87
CA GLY A 72 28.30 -21.19 12.20
C GLY A 72 27.33 -20.31 13.00
N TYR A 73 27.71 -19.07 13.39
CA TYR A 73 26.87 -18.19 14.22
C TYR A 73 25.94 -17.28 13.39
N SER A 74 25.92 -17.36 12.08
CA SER A 74 25.08 -16.52 11.20
C SER A 74 23.60 -16.62 11.54
N LYS A 75 23.11 -17.82 11.94
CA LYS A 75 21.72 -18.04 12.38
C LYS A 75 21.38 -17.27 13.67
N LEU A 76 22.33 -17.16 14.61
CA LEU A 76 22.15 -16.38 15.83
C LEU A 76 21.91 -14.91 15.51
N PHE A 77 22.73 -14.33 14.62
CA PHE A 77 22.58 -12.94 14.19
C PHE A 77 21.33 -12.72 13.31
N LEU A 78 20.92 -13.71 12.54
CA LEU A 78 19.60 -13.66 11.87
C LEU A 78 18.50 -13.54 12.91
N VAL A 79 18.43 -14.47 13.87
CA VAL A 79 17.37 -14.50 14.89
C VAL A 79 17.37 -13.22 15.74
N SER A 80 18.54 -12.76 16.18
CA SER A 80 18.64 -11.51 16.96
C SER A 80 18.17 -10.29 16.14
N GLY A 81 18.50 -10.20 14.86
CA GLY A 81 18.03 -9.12 13.98
C GLY A 81 16.52 -9.16 13.76
N LEU A 82 15.95 -10.37 13.59
CA LEU A 82 14.49 -10.53 13.52
C LEU A 82 13.80 -10.13 14.82
N VAL A 83 14.34 -10.55 15.98
CA VAL A 83 13.79 -10.22 17.31
C VAL A 83 13.82 -8.71 17.56
N VAL A 84 14.93 -8.03 17.25
CA VAL A 84 15.03 -6.57 17.43
C VAL A 84 14.04 -5.84 16.51
N SER A 85 14.01 -6.19 15.22
CA SER A 85 13.14 -5.51 14.24
C SER A 85 11.65 -5.74 14.54
N LEU A 86 11.25 -6.99 14.83
CA LEU A 86 9.88 -7.31 15.20
C LEU A 86 9.53 -6.79 16.59
N GLY A 87 10.46 -6.79 17.53
CA GLY A 87 10.28 -6.25 18.87
C GLY A 87 9.91 -4.76 18.84
N ILE A 88 10.63 -3.97 18.05
CA ILE A 88 10.30 -2.55 17.84
C ILE A 88 8.88 -2.41 17.27
N LEU A 89 8.56 -3.18 16.22
CA LEU A 89 7.22 -3.15 15.62
C LEU A 89 6.13 -3.54 16.61
N ILE A 90 6.34 -4.60 17.41
CA ILE A 90 5.37 -5.07 18.41
C ILE A 90 5.13 -4.01 19.48
N VAL A 91 6.18 -3.38 19.99
CA VAL A 91 6.06 -2.36 21.04
C VAL A 91 5.25 -1.17 20.56
N PHE A 92 5.53 -0.64 19.37
CA PHE A 92 4.89 0.58 18.89
C PHE A 92 3.52 0.34 18.24
N LYS A 93 3.29 -0.81 17.62
CA LYS A 93 2.05 -1.07 16.89
C LYS A 93 1.07 -1.97 17.64
N TYR A 94 1.55 -2.99 18.36
CA TYR A 94 0.66 -4.05 18.87
C TYR A 94 0.58 -4.15 20.38
N MET A 95 1.43 -3.43 21.13
CA MET A 95 1.48 -3.61 22.58
C MET A 95 0.16 -3.27 23.26
N ASP A 96 -0.49 -2.16 22.88
CA ASP A 96 -1.78 -1.78 23.46
C ASP A 96 -2.90 -2.77 23.09
N PHE A 97 -2.87 -3.32 21.89
CA PHE A 97 -3.80 -4.38 21.48
C PHE A 97 -3.58 -5.66 22.32
N ILE A 98 -2.33 -6.04 22.53
CA ILE A 98 -1.99 -7.21 23.39
C ILE A 98 -2.45 -6.97 24.82
N ILE A 99 -2.15 -5.80 25.41
CA ILE A 99 -2.55 -5.45 26.76
C ILE A 99 -4.09 -5.43 26.92
N LYS A 100 -4.83 -4.85 25.94
CA LYS A 100 -6.31 -4.86 25.95
C LYS A 100 -6.86 -6.29 25.98
N ASN A 101 -6.31 -7.21 25.18
CA ASN A 101 -6.74 -8.59 25.15
C ASN A 101 -6.37 -9.35 26.44
N ILE A 102 -5.18 -9.11 27.02
CA ILE A 102 -4.80 -9.69 28.32
C ILE A 102 -5.74 -9.18 29.41
N ASN A 103 -5.99 -7.88 29.49
CA ASN A 103 -6.92 -7.30 30.46
C ASN A 103 -8.32 -7.90 30.35
N TYR A 104 -8.81 -8.10 29.12
CA TYR A 104 -10.12 -8.70 28.88
C TYR A 104 -10.18 -10.17 29.35
N ILE A 105 -9.16 -10.98 29.06
CA ILE A 105 -9.15 -12.42 29.39
C ILE A 105 -8.90 -12.66 30.88
N SER A 106 -7.96 -11.92 31.48
CA SER A 106 -7.51 -12.13 32.87
C SER A 106 -8.19 -11.20 33.87
N ASN A 107 -9.15 -10.36 33.47
CA ASN A 107 -9.76 -9.31 34.30
C ASN A 107 -8.72 -8.44 35.03
N SER A 108 -7.55 -8.23 34.38
CA SER A 108 -6.50 -7.37 34.92
C SER A 108 -6.65 -5.92 34.43
N ASN A 109 -5.93 -4.99 35.09
CA ASN A 109 -5.94 -3.57 34.77
C ASN A 109 -4.52 -3.08 34.42
N ILE A 110 -3.83 -3.79 33.54
CA ILE A 110 -2.51 -3.36 33.05
C ILE A 110 -2.68 -2.06 32.26
N THR A 111 -1.90 -1.05 32.62
CA THR A 111 -1.96 0.27 31.97
C THR A 111 -1.49 0.20 30.53
N LEU A 112 -2.25 0.80 29.61
CA LEU A 112 -1.88 0.94 28.20
C LEU A 112 -0.73 1.91 28.05
N LEU A 113 0.19 1.62 27.11
CA LEU A 113 1.37 2.47 26.83
C LEU A 113 0.98 3.74 26.10
N ARG A 114 -0.07 3.72 25.29
CA ARG A 114 -0.58 4.83 24.44
C ARG A 114 0.52 5.48 23.60
N LEU A 115 1.40 4.66 23.06
CA LEU A 115 2.44 5.12 22.14
C LEU A 115 1.80 5.53 20.82
N VAL A 116 2.22 6.68 20.30
CA VAL A 116 1.82 7.10 18.93
C VAL A 116 2.53 6.20 17.92
N LEU A 117 1.78 5.66 16.97
CA LEU A 117 2.33 4.80 15.92
C LEU A 117 3.24 5.60 14.98
N PRO A 118 4.56 5.30 14.90
CA PRO A 118 5.44 5.98 13.97
C PRO A 118 5.04 5.73 12.51
N ILE A 119 4.87 6.78 11.74
CA ILE A 119 4.49 6.67 10.33
C ILE A 119 5.51 5.80 9.56
N GLY A 120 5.03 4.83 8.80
CA GLY A 120 5.87 3.95 7.99
C GLY A 120 6.64 2.87 8.74
N ILE A 121 6.44 2.69 10.08
CA ILE A 121 7.17 1.68 10.86
C ILE A 121 7.07 0.28 10.26
N SER A 122 5.91 -0.11 9.77
CA SER A 122 5.69 -1.41 9.14
C SER A 122 6.52 -1.57 7.84
N PHE A 123 6.67 -0.48 7.07
CA PHE A 123 7.43 -0.49 5.81
C PHE A 123 8.93 -0.60 6.04
N TYR A 124 9.51 0.30 6.84
CA TYR A 124 10.96 0.24 7.07
C TYR A 124 11.38 -0.99 7.89
N THR A 125 10.50 -1.52 8.75
CA THR A 125 10.74 -2.81 9.41
C THR A 125 10.80 -3.95 8.38
N PHE A 126 9.85 -4.03 7.45
CA PHE A 126 9.86 -5.06 6.40
C PHE A 126 11.06 -4.95 5.46
N GLN A 127 11.50 -3.73 5.14
CA GLN A 127 12.72 -3.51 4.38
C GLN A 127 13.96 -4.05 5.11
N GLY A 128 14.12 -3.72 6.40
CA GLY A 128 15.20 -4.25 7.22
C GLY A 128 15.15 -5.77 7.37
N LEU A 129 13.96 -6.34 7.62
CA LEU A 129 13.76 -7.79 7.72
C LEU A 129 14.12 -8.51 6.44
N SER A 130 13.63 -8.02 5.27
CA SER A 130 13.96 -8.64 3.98
C SER A 130 15.47 -8.63 3.73
N TYR A 131 16.14 -7.50 4.00
CA TYR A 131 17.59 -7.42 3.85
C TYR A 131 18.35 -8.43 4.71
N ILE A 132 18.03 -8.52 6.00
CA ILE A 132 18.68 -9.47 6.92
C ILE A 132 18.49 -10.92 6.45
N VAL A 133 17.27 -11.28 6.02
CA VAL A 133 16.95 -12.63 5.51
C VAL A 133 17.64 -12.90 4.19
N ASP A 134 17.64 -11.94 3.25
CA ASP A 134 18.26 -12.10 1.93
C ASP A 134 19.80 -12.22 2.04
N VAL A 135 20.42 -11.46 2.93
CA VAL A 135 21.85 -11.62 3.26
C VAL A 135 22.12 -13.00 3.84
N TYR A 136 21.29 -13.50 4.78
CA TYR A 136 21.46 -14.84 5.34
C TYR A 136 21.36 -15.94 4.27
N LYS A 137 20.37 -15.84 3.37
CA LYS A 137 20.15 -16.76 2.25
C LYS A 137 21.20 -16.63 1.14
N LYS A 138 22.01 -15.58 1.13
CA LYS A 138 22.96 -15.20 0.06
C LYS A 138 22.26 -14.66 -1.20
N ASP A 139 21.00 -14.24 -1.10
CA ASP A 139 20.24 -13.63 -2.19
C ASP A 139 20.62 -12.15 -2.38
N ALA A 140 21.13 -11.49 -1.33
CA ALA A 140 21.67 -10.12 -1.34
C ALA A 140 23.13 -10.08 -0.90
N LYS A 141 23.90 -9.15 -1.46
CA LYS A 141 25.23 -8.79 -0.95
C LYS A 141 25.11 -7.88 0.27
N VAL A 142 26.07 -7.98 1.18
CA VAL A 142 26.12 -7.10 2.34
C VAL A 142 26.43 -5.66 1.91
N CYS A 143 25.60 -4.73 2.29
CA CYS A 143 25.85 -3.31 2.12
C CYS A 143 27.00 -2.88 3.03
N ARG A 144 28.07 -2.30 2.46
CA ARG A 144 29.26 -1.86 3.21
C ARG A 144 29.19 -0.40 3.66
N SER A 145 28.30 0.38 3.05
CA SER A 145 28.11 1.80 3.36
C SER A 145 26.82 1.99 4.16
N PHE A 146 26.94 2.51 5.37
CA PHE A 146 25.73 2.84 6.15
C PHE A 146 24.91 3.94 5.48
N VAL A 147 25.54 4.90 4.80
CA VAL A 147 24.84 5.95 4.08
C VAL A 147 23.96 5.37 2.98
N ASP A 148 24.47 4.41 2.20
CA ASP A 148 23.70 3.78 1.12
C ASP A 148 22.55 2.93 1.71
N PHE A 149 22.80 2.22 2.80
CA PHE A 149 21.78 1.42 3.47
C PHE A 149 20.71 2.30 4.12
N ALA A 150 21.10 3.37 4.81
CA ALA A 150 20.17 4.33 5.38
C ALA A 150 19.37 5.05 4.29
N THR A 151 20.00 5.39 3.14
CA THR A 151 19.29 5.91 1.97
C THR A 151 18.23 4.94 1.50
N TYR A 152 18.55 3.65 1.38
CA TYR A 152 17.59 2.61 0.99
C TYR A 152 16.39 2.56 1.95
N VAL A 153 16.61 2.49 3.24
CA VAL A 153 15.54 2.33 4.24
C VAL A 153 14.71 3.61 4.40
N CYS A 154 15.36 4.77 4.41
CA CYS A 154 14.72 6.06 4.70
C CYS A 154 14.17 6.78 3.45
N LEU A 155 14.37 6.25 2.24
CA LEU A 155 14.08 6.92 0.97
C LEU A 155 12.63 7.40 0.90
N PHE A 156 12.41 8.73 0.91
CA PHE A 156 11.10 9.34 1.07
C PHE A 156 10.05 8.90 0.05
N PRO A 157 10.35 8.59 -1.24
CA PRO A 157 9.36 8.13 -2.18
C PRO A 157 8.62 6.85 -1.75
N GLN A 158 9.31 5.92 -1.09
CA GLN A 158 8.75 4.62 -0.72
C GLN A 158 8.37 4.49 0.76
N LEU A 159 8.90 5.39 1.63
CA LEU A 159 8.94 5.22 3.07
C LEU A 159 7.56 5.06 3.73
N ILE A 160 6.56 5.82 3.30
CA ILE A 160 5.28 5.92 4.02
C ILE A 160 4.28 4.84 3.56
N ALA A 161 4.00 4.76 2.26
CA ALA A 161 3.04 3.83 1.67
C ALA A 161 3.38 3.49 0.21
N GLY A 162 4.65 3.57 -0.17
CA GLY A 162 5.13 3.12 -1.47
C GLY A 162 5.06 1.59 -1.61
N PRO A 163 5.50 1.02 -2.74
CA PRO A 163 5.78 -0.41 -2.83
C PRO A 163 6.79 -0.80 -1.76
N ILE A 164 6.64 -1.98 -1.15
CA ILE A 164 7.66 -2.55 -0.26
C ILE A 164 8.85 -2.95 -1.14
N VAL A 165 9.82 -2.03 -1.24
CA VAL A 165 11.01 -2.23 -2.07
C VAL A 165 12.02 -3.07 -1.28
N ARG A 166 12.53 -4.14 -1.88
CA ARG A 166 13.58 -4.97 -1.28
C ARG A 166 14.95 -4.41 -1.62
N TYR A 167 15.94 -4.68 -0.78
CA TYR A 167 17.32 -4.26 -1.06
C TYR A 167 17.83 -4.82 -2.39
N THR A 168 17.55 -6.10 -2.68
CA THR A 168 17.89 -6.76 -3.94
C THR A 168 17.31 -6.09 -5.19
N THR A 169 16.22 -5.33 -5.05
CA THR A 169 15.61 -4.62 -6.19
C THR A 169 16.40 -3.39 -6.60
N ILE A 170 17.04 -2.70 -5.64
CA ILE A 170 17.69 -1.41 -5.89
C ILE A 170 19.18 -1.39 -5.51
N GLU A 171 19.76 -2.57 -5.17
CA GLU A 171 21.17 -2.69 -4.76
C GLU A 171 22.13 -2.07 -5.77
N ASP A 172 21.94 -2.40 -7.06
CA ASP A 172 22.80 -1.88 -8.13
C ASP A 172 22.53 -0.39 -8.38
N GLU A 173 21.29 0.06 -8.28
CA GLU A 173 20.89 1.45 -8.49
C GLU A 173 21.35 2.39 -7.36
N LEU A 174 21.60 1.86 -6.16
CA LEU A 174 22.22 2.65 -5.09
C LEU A 174 23.66 3.08 -5.46
N LYS A 175 24.33 2.33 -6.33
CA LYS A 175 25.71 2.61 -6.76
C LYS A 175 25.80 3.17 -8.16
N ASN A 176 25.01 2.63 -9.10
CA ASN A 176 25.14 2.84 -10.54
C ASN A 176 23.79 3.25 -11.16
N ARG A 177 23.27 4.43 -10.80
CA ARG A 177 22.04 4.95 -11.37
C ARG A 177 22.25 5.54 -12.76
N THR A 178 21.29 5.27 -13.63
CA THR A 178 21.23 5.88 -14.96
C THR A 178 20.12 6.91 -15.04
N HIS A 179 20.43 8.09 -15.52
CA HIS A 179 19.47 9.16 -15.74
C HIS A 179 19.28 9.38 -17.23
N SER A 180 18.04 9.58 -17.66
CA SER A 180 17.70 10.05 -19.01
C SER A 180 16.50 10.98 -18.93
N PHE A 181 16.36 11.84 -19.93
CA PHE A 181 15.21 12.72 -20.05
C PHE A 181 13.90 11.91 -20.13
N ASP A 182 13.90 10.80 -20.86
CA ASP A 182 12.71 9.94 -21.00
C ASP A 182 12.30 9.31 -19.67
N LYS A 183 13.25 8.81 -18.87
CA LYS A 183 12.97 8.28 -17.51
C LYS A 183 12.40 9.38 -16.62
N PHE A 184 12.97 10.58 -16.68
CA PHE A 184 12.49 11.71 -15.89
C PHE A 184 11.07 12.14 -16.30
N ALA A 185 10.82 12.31 -17.59
CA ALA A 185 9.51 12.66 -18.14
C ALA A 185 8.45 11.62 -17.81
N TYR A 186 8.79 10.32 -17.93
CA TYR A 186 7.93 9.23 -17.48
C TYR A 186 7.63 9.36 -15.98
N GLY A 187 8.64 9.63 -15.16
CA GLY A 187 8.50 9.82 -13.72
C GLY A 187 7.55 10.96 -13.36
N VAL A 188 7.70 12.12 -14.01
CA VAL A 188 6.80 13.27 -13.84
C VAL A 188 5.36 12.90 -14.21
N ASN A 189 5.15 12.30 -15.38
CA ASN A 189 3.82 11.89 -15.82
C ASN A 189 3.18 10.91 -14.83
N ARG A 190 3.93 9.91 -14.38
CA ARG A 190 3.45 8.90 -13.43
C ARG A 190 3.10 9.54 -12.07
N PHE A 191 3.92 10.46 -11.59
CA PHE A 191 3.69 11.20 -10.36
C PHE A 191 2.41 12.05 -10.44
N VAL A 192 2.25 12.85 -11.51
CA VAL A 192 1.08 13.74 -11.67
C VAL A 192 -0.21 12.93 -11.80
N VAL A 193 -0.20 11.83 -12.55
CA VAL A 193 -1.36 10.92 -12.64
C VAL A 193 -1.69 10.30 -11.29
N GLY A 194 -0.68 9.86 -10.52
CA GLY A 194 -0.85 9.33 -9.17
C GLY A 194 -1.45 10.37 -8.22
N LEU A 195 -0.96 11.60 -8.31
CA LEU A 195 -1.46 12.74 -7.53
C LEU A 195 -2.91 13.07 -7.88
N ALA A 196 -3.26 13.06 -9.16
CA ALA A 196 -4.64 13.25 -9.62
C ALA A 196 -5.57 12.14 -9.12
N LYS A 197 -5.14 10.88 -9.16
CA LYS A 197 -5.89 9.76 -8.56
C LYS A 197 -6.20 10.00 -7.09
N LYS A 198 -5.20 10.47 -6.33
CA LYS A 198 -5.35 10.76 -4.89
C LYS A 198 -6.28 11.93 -4.64
N VAL A 199 -6.02 13.07 -5.27
CA VAL A 199 -6.70 14.33 -4.92
C VAL A 199 -8.08 14.41 -5.58
N ILE A 200 -8.19 14.05 -6.86
CA ILE A 200 -9.45 14.21 -7.60
C ILE A 200 -10.40 13.02 -7.37
N LEU A 201 -9.89 11.78 -7.34
CA LEU A 201 -10.76 10.62 -7.22
C LEU A 201 -10.90 10.16 -5.76
N ALA A 202 -9.80 9.79 -5.10
CA ALA A 202 -9.87 9.17 -3.77
C ALA A 202 -10.47 10.13 -2.73
N ASN A 203 -10.08 11.40 -2.71
CA ASN A 203 -10.60 12.36 -1.73
C ASN A 203 -12.10 12.60 -1.90
N ASN A 204 -12.58 12.80 -3.13
CA ASN A 204 -14.02 12.99 -3.37
C ASN A 204 -14.85 11.73 -3.07
N LEU A 205 -14.33 10.53 -3.41
CA LEU A 205 -14.96 9.27 -3.02
C LEU A 205 -15.05 9.13 -1.49
N GLY A 206 -13.96 9.50 -0.78
CA GLY A 206 -13.90 9.47 0.67
C GLY A 206 -14.85 10.46 1.35
N MET A 207 -15.03 11.64 0.77
CA MET A 207 -15.99 12.62 1.27
C MET A 207 -17.42 12.05 1.26
N ILE A 208 -17.81 11.34 0.20
CA ILE A 208 -19.13 10.71 0.13
C ILE A 208 -19.26 9.59 1.16
N VAL A 209 -18.23 8.76 1.30
CA VAL A 209 -18.20 7.69 2.32
C VAL A 209 -18.41 8.29 3.71
N ASP A 210 -17.74 9.39 4.03
CA ASP A 210 -17.87 10.09 5.32
C ASP A 210 -19.29 10.66 5.53
N ILE A 211 -19.84 11.36 4.54
CA ILE A 211 -21.20 11.89 4.58
C ILE A 211 -22.22 10.77 4.78
N MET A 212 -22.15 9.70 3.97
CA MET A 212 -23.06 8.57 4.02
C MET A 212 -22.96 7.80 5.36
N THR A 213 -21.75 7.67 5.90
CA THR A 213 -21.53 6.95 7.16
C THR A 213 -22.07 7.72 8.35
N LYS A 214 -21.94 9.05 8.36
CA LYS A 214 -22.40 9.94 9.45
C LYS A 214 -23.89 10.25 9.42
N SER A 215 -24.55 10.09 8.27
CA SER A 215 -25.99 10.37 8.15
C SER A 215 -26.83 9.42 9.00
N ASN A 216 -27.92 9.92 9.54
CA ASN A 216 -28.97 9.10 10.18
C ASN A 216 -29.99 8.57 9.16
N GLU A 217 -30.03 9.12 7.95
CA GLU A 217 -30.93 8.70 6.87
C GLU A 217 -30.36 7.51 6.14
N LYS A 218 -30.62 6.30 6.64
CA LYS A 218 -30.11 5.05 6.07
C LYS A 218 -31.12 4.36 5.17
N SER A 219 -30.63 3.79 4.09
CA SER A 219 -31.37 2.89 3.19
C SER A 219 -30.42 1.74 2.77
N VAL A 220 -30.96 0.67 2.21
CA VAL A 220 -30.13 -0.43 1.67
C VAL A 220 -29.12 0.12 0.64
N LEU A 221 -29.59 1.03 -0.24
CA LEU A 221 -28.74 1.69 -1.22
C LEU A 221 -27.59 2.45 -0.59
N SER A 222 -27.82 3.18 0.53
CA SER A 222 -26.77 3.93 1.20
C SER A 222 -25.64 3.04 1.74
N TYR A 223 -25.96 1.85 2.26
CA TYR A 223 -24.94 0.88 2.70
C TYR A 223 -24.13 0.32 1.52
N TRP A 224 -24.77 0.00 0.41
CA TRP A 224 -24.07 -0.43 -0.81
C TRP A 224 -23.23 0.68 -1.43
N MET A 225 -23.71 1.92 -1.40
CA MET A 225 -22.92 3.08 -1.83
C MET A 225 -21.66 3.23 -0.99
N VAL A 226 -21.75 3.18 0.34
CA VAL A 226 -20.57 3.23 1.23
C VAL A 226 -19.58 2.13 0.84
N ALA A 227 -20.05 0.88 0.65
CA ALA A 227 -19.20 -0.25 0.31
C ALA A 227 -18.47 -0.08 -1.04
N ILE A 228 -19.18 0.39 -2.08
CA ILE A 228 -18.63 0.58 -3.43
C ILE A 228 -17.69 1.80 -3.46
N PHE A 229 -18.12 2.94 -2.91
CA PHE A 229 -17.32 4.16 -2.90
C PHE A 229 -16.05 3.99 -2.05
N PHE A 230 -16.13 3.31 -0.90
CA PHE A 230 -14.95 2.99 -0.09
C PHE A 230 -13.98 2.04 -0.83
N SER A 231 -14.51 1.03 -1.53
CA SER A 231 -13.66 0.13 -2.34
C SER A 231 -12.88 0.88 -3.42
N LEU A 232 -13.51 1.84 -4.08
CA LEU A 232 -12.85 2.71 -5.06
C LEU A 232 -11.91 3.72 -4.39
N GLN A 233 -12.30 4.30 -3.26
CA GLN A 233 -11.49 5.23 -2.49
C GLN A 233 -10.15 4.60 -2.08
N ILE A 234 -10.17 3.45 -1.41
CA ILE A 234 -8.95 2.78 -0.95
C ILE A 234 -8.05 2.37 -2.12
N TYR A 235 -8.64 1.98 -3.26
CA TYR A 235 -7.89 1.69 -4.47
C TYR A 235 -7.17 2.92 -5.01
N TYR A 236 -7.88 4.04 -5.18
CA TYR A 236 -7.29 5.25 -5.74
C TYR A 236 -6.34 5.94 -4.76
N ASP A 237 -6.63 5.90 -3.47
CA ASP A 237 -5.74 6.42 -2.43
C ASP A 237 -4.40 5.70 -2.47
N PHE A 238 -4.43 4.37 -2.44
CA PHE A 238 -3.21 3.57 -2.37
C PHE A 238 -2.52 3.41 -3.73
N SER A 239 -3.25 3.16 -4.83
CA SER A 239 -2.62 3.11 -6.16
C SER A 239 -2.08 4.48 -6.59
N GLY A 240 -2.74 5.57 -6.21
CA GLY A 240 -2.25 6.92 -6.44
C GLY A 240 -0.94 7.19 -5.72
N TYR A 241 -0.84 6.80 -4.45
CA TYR A 241 0.41 6.90 -3.71
C TYR A 241 1.52 6.03 -4.31
N SER A 242 1.22 4.78 -4.69
CA SER A 242 2.17 3.91 -5.38
C SER A 242 2.66 4.49 -6.70
N ASP A 243 1.76 5.10 -7.48
CA ASP A 243 2.13 5.77 -8.74
C ASP A 243 3.03 6.99 -8.49
N MET A 244 2.73 7.79 -7.44
CA MET A 244 3.60 8.90 -7.04
C MET A 244 4.99 8.39 -6.60
N ALA A 245 5.05 7.33 -5.81
CA ALA A 245 6.30 6.72 -5.35
C ALA A 245 7.16 6.20 -6.51
N ILE A 246 6.54 5.46 -7.45
CA ILE A 246 7.21 4.95 -8.66
C ILE A 246 7.69 6.12 -9.53
N GLY A 247 6.85 7.15 -9.69
CA GLY A 247 7.20 8.34 -10.44
C GLY A 247 8.42 9.07 -9.86
N LEU A 248 8.42 9.30 -8.54
CA LEU A 248 9.56 9.90 -7.82
C LEU A 248 10.81 9.01 -7.92
N GLY A 249 10.66 7.69 -7.73
CA GLY A 249 11.77 6.76 -7.93
C GLY A 249 12.42 6.95 -9.31
N ARG A 250 11.62 6.97 -10.38
CA ARG A 250 12.10 7.18 -11.76
C ARG A 250 12.81 8.54 -11.95
N MET A 251 12.31 9.61 -11.33
CA MET A 251 12.97 10.92 -11.39
C MET A 251 14.37 10.88 -10.77
N PHE A 252 14.55 10.10 -9.70
CA PHE A 252 15.85 9.94 -9.01
C PHE A 252 16.67 8.75 -9.52
N GLY A 253 16.23 8.07 -10.58
CA GLY A 253 16.96 6.98 -11.22
C GLY A 253 16.76 5.61 -10.58
N PHE A 254 15.70 5.39 -9.81
CA PHE A 254 15.30 4.11 -9.24
C PHE A 254 14.11 3.50 -9.98
N ASP A 255 14.12 2.19 -10.13
CA ASP A 255 13.10 1.40 -10.82
C ASP A 255 12.28 0.57 -9.82
N PHE A 256 11.28 1.19 -9.17
CA PHE A 256 10.40 0.49 -8.25
C PHE A 256 9.39 -0.40 -8.97
N LEU A 257 9.05 -1.52 -8.33
CA LEU A 257 8.11 -2.49 -8.87
C LEU A 257 6.66 -1.98 -8.82
N GLU A 258 5.84 -2.43 -9.78
CA GLU A 258 4.40 -2.16 -9.78
C GLU A 258 3.72 -2.78 -8.57
N ASN A 259 2.83 -2.01 -7.92
CA ASN A 259 2.09 -2.47 -6.75
C ASN A 259 0.62 -2.80 -7.06
N PHE A 260 0.08 -2.25 -8.15
CA PHE A 260 -1.28 -2.47 -8.62
C PHE A 260 -1.34 -2.71 -10.12
N ASN A 261 -2.19 -3.66 -10.55
CA ASN A 261 -2.44 -3.94 -11.96
C ASN A 261 -3.93 -4.16 -12.21
N TYR A 262 -4.73 -3.08 -12.14
CA TYR A 262 -6.18 -3.11 -12.36
C TYR A 262 -6.89 -4.25 -11.60
N PRO A 263 -6.85 -4.28 -10.27
CA PRO A 263 -7.32 -5.42 -9.46
C PRO A 263 -8.82 -5.70 -9.62
N PHE A 264 -9.63 -4.69 -9.91
CA PHE A 264 -11.08 -4.86 -10.04
C PHE A 264 -11.54 -5.55 -11.34
N ILE A 265 -10.62 -5.86 -12.29
CA ILE A 265 -10.96 -6.71 -13.43
C ILE A 265 -10.75 -8.20 -13.18
N SER A 266 -10.40 -8.58 -11.94
CA SER A 266 -10.16 -9.97 -11.57
C SER A 266 -11.42 -10.82 -11.67
N LYS A 267 -11.21 -12.10 -12.03
CA LYS A 267 -12.25 -13.13 -12.19
C LYS A 267 -12.28 -14.12 -11.02
N SER A 268 -11.30 -14.02 -10.11
CA SER A 268 -11.17 -14.83 -8.90
C SER A 268 -10.47 -14.04 -7.79
N ILE A 269 -10.58 -14.49 -6.54
CA ILE A 269 -9.88 -13.89 -5.40
C ILE A 269 -8.36 -14.09 -5.55
N LYS A 270 -7.95 -15.25 -6.05
CA LYS A 270 -6.54 -15.52 -6.35
C LYS A 270 -5.97 -14.54 -7.39
N GLU A 271 -6.73 -14.23 -8.43
CA GLU A 271 -6.32 -13.24 -9.44
C GLU A 271 -6.28 -11.83 -8.85
N PHE A 272 -7.26 -11.47 -8.00
CA PHE A 272 -7.28 -10.19 -7.31
C PHE A 272 -5.97 -9.93 -6.56
N TRP A 273 -5.50 -10.87 -5.75
CA TRP A 273 -4.27 -10.73 -4.98
C TRP A 273 -2.97 -10.74 -5.81
N ARG A 274 -3.02 -11.22 -7.04
CA ARG A 274 -1.92 -11.05 -8.00
C ARG A 274 -1.84 -9.64 -8.60
N ARG A 275 -2.91 -8.85 -8.43
CA ARG A 275 -3.06 -7.51 -9.00
C ARG A 275 -3.16 -6.41 -7.95
N TRP A 276 -3.50 -6.75 -6.71
CA TRP A 276 -3.65 -5.87 -5.56
C TRP A 276 -2.44 -6.01 -4.64
N HIS A 277 -1.81 -4.87 -4.27
CA HIS A 277 -0.72 -4.79 -3.30
C HIS A 277 0.36 -5.88 -3.52
N ILE A 278 0.88 -5.91 -4.75
CA ILE A 278 1.77 -6.97 -5.25
C ILE A 278 3.03 -7.09 -4.38
N SER A 279 3.57 -5.97 -3.91
CA SER A 279 4.77 -5.96 -3.07
C SER A 279 4.55 -6.64 -1.72
N LEU A 280 3.40 -6.41 -1.06
CA LEU A 280 3.03 -7.08 0.20
C LEU A 280 2.80 -8.58 -0.01
N SER A 281 2.01 -8.93 -1.05
CA SER A 281 1.71 -10.32 -1.39
C SER A 281 3.00 -11.11 -1.69
N SER A 282 3.94 -10.51 -2.42
CA SER A 282 5.24 -11.14 -2.70
C SER A 282 6.10 -11.24 -1.44
N PHE A 283 6.06 -10.24 -0.54
CA PHE A 283 6.77 -10.28 0.72
C PHE A 283 6.31 -11.47 1.58
N PHE A 284 5.01 -11.57 1.87
CA PHE A 284 4.49 -12.68 2.66
C PHE A 284 4.68 -14.05 1.99
N ARG A 285 4.60 -14.11 0.66
CA ARG A 285 4.91 -15.34 -0.09
C ARG A 285 6.34 -15.81 0.16
N ASP A 286 7.33 -14.90 0.00
CA ASP A 286 8.74 -15.28 -0.06
C ASP A 286 9.38 -15.41 1.33
N TYR A 287 8.90 -14.65 2.32
CA TYR A 287 9.46 -14.64 3.68
C TYR A 287 8.63 -15.42 4.71
N VAL A 288 7.38 -15.79 4.40
CA VAL A 288 6.52 -16.56 5.32
C VAL A 288 5.99 -17.82 4.67
N TYR A 289 5.26 -17.72 3.54
CA TYR A 289 4.59 -18.87 2.95
C TYR A 289 5.55 -19.94 2.45
N ILE A 290 6.59 -19.57 1.68
CA ILE A 290 7.60 -20.51 1.15
C ILE A 290 8.40 -21.14 2.30
N PRO A 291 8.92 -20.41 3.30
CA PRO A 291 9.59 -21.01 4.45
C PRO A 291 8.75 -22.00 5.26
N LEU A 292 7.42 -21.81 5.33
CA LEU A 292 6.49 -22.76 5.96
C LEU A 292 6.25 -24.02 5.11
N GLY A 293 6.85 -24.12 3.91
CA GLY A 293 6.71 -25.23 2.97
C GLY A 293 5.78 -24.94 1.79
N GLY A 294 5.12 -23.77 1.77
CA GLY A 294 4.26 -23.33 0.66
C GLY A 294 3.13 -24.32 0.36
N ASN A 295 3.00 -24.70 -0.91
CA ASN A 295 2.05 -25.70 -1.40
C ASN A 295 2.66 -27.10 -1.59
N ARG A 296 3.94 -27.30 -1.19
CA ARG A 296 4.67 -28.58 -1.34
C ARG A 296 4.61 -29.41 -0.05
N VAL A 297 3.48 -29.35 0.66
CA VAL A 297 3.22 -30.01 1.94
C VAL A 297 1.87 -30.70 1.90
N SER A 298 1.53 -31.47 2.94
CA SER A 298 0.19 -32.09 3.07
C SER A 298 -0.92 -31.04 3.02
N ARG A 299 -2.12 -31.45 2.56
CA ARG A 299 -3.28 -30.55 2.42
C ARG A 299 -3.61 -29.81 3.73
N VAL A 300 -3.56 -30.52 4.87
CA VAL A 300 -3.83 -29.92 6.19
C VAL A 300 -2.79 -28.83 6.48
N ARG A 301 -1.50 -29.14 6.32
CA ARG A 301 -0.43 -28.18 6.56
C ARG A 301 -0.50 -26.98 5.61
N TRP A 302 -0.89 -27.18 4.34
CA TRP A 302 -1.11 -26.11 3.39
C TRP A 302 -2.23 -25.15 3.85
N ILE A 303 -3.35 -25.69 4.40
CA ILE A 303 -4.42 -24.85 4.97
C ILE A 303 -3.88 -24.02 6.14
N PHE A 304 -3.12 -24.62 7.06
CA PHE A 304 -2.49 -23.87 8.16
C PHE A 304 -1.52 -22.79 7.65
N ASN A 305 -0.73 -23.08 6.62
CA ASN A 305 0.15 -22.07 6.02
C ASN A 305 -0.64 -20.86 5.51
N LEU A 306 -1.78 -21.08 4.84
CA LEU A 306 -2.64 -19.99 4.40
C LEU A 306 -3.26 -19.21 5.56
N LEU A 307 -3.77 -19.90 6.58
CA LEU A 307 -4.33 -19.25 7.75
C LEU A 307 -3.29 -18.37 8.46
N ILE A 308 -2.06 -18.86 8.65
CA ILE A 308 -0.96 -18.08 9.26
C ILE A 308 -0.64 -16.86 8.41
N VAL A 309 -0.40 -17.04 7.10
CA VAL A 309 -0.01 -15.95 6.20
C VAL A 309 -1.08 -14.86 6.18
N TRP A 310 -2.34 -15.24 6.07
CA TRP A 310 -3.44 -14.28 5.96
C TRP A 310 -3.78 -13.62 7.30
N SER A 311 -3.65 -14.33 8.43
CA SER A 311 -3.75 -13.71 9.76
C SER A 311 -2.65 -12.68 9.98
N LEU A 312 -1.41 -12.97 9.58
CA LEU A 312 -0.31 -12.02 9.63
C LEU A 312 -0.49 -10.85 8.65
N THR A 313 -1.06 -11.12 7.47
CA THR A 313 -1.39 -10.05 6.51
C THR A 313 -2.47 -9.11 7.07
N GLY A 314 -3.48 -9.67 7.71
CA GLY A 314 -4.51 -8.87 8.40
C GLY A 314 -3.90 -8.07 9.56
N LEU A 315 -3.14 -8.72 10.43
CA LEU A 315 -2.47 -8.07 11.56
C LEU A 315 -1.52 -6.94 11.11
N TRP A 316 -0.85 -7.11 9.97
CA TRP A 316 0.02 -6.08 9.40
C TRP A 316 -0.72 -4.79 9.08
N HIS A 317 -2.00 -4.86 8.68
CA HIS A 317 -2.82 -3.69 8.39
C HIS A 317 -3.20 -2.89 9.64
N GLY A 318 -3.45 -3.53 10.79
CA GLY A 318 -3.82 -2.79 12.01
C GLY A 318 -3.89 -3.66 13.25
N ASP A 319 -4.02 -3.00 14.40
CA ASP A 319 -4.04 -3.57 15.75
C ASP A 319 -5.48 -3.79 16.27
N SER A 320 -6.36 -4.32 15.40
CA SER A 320 -7.74 -4.64 15.79
C SER A 320 -8.25 -5.93 15.16
N TRP A 321 -9.28 -6.51 15.77
CA TRP A 321 -9.82 -7.80 15.36
C TRP A 321 -10.44 -7.83 13.98
N ASN A 322 -10.99 -6.71 13.49
CA ASN A 322 -11.54 -6.63 12.13
C ASN A 322 -10.49 -6.90 11.05
N PHE A 323 -9.23 -6.45 11.25
CA PHE A 323 -8.15 -6.73 10.30
C PHE A 323 -7.75 -8.21 10.29
N ILE A 324 -7.73 -8.86 11.47
CA ILE A 324 -7.49 -10.31 11.55
C ILE A 324 -8.63 -11.07 10.87
N LEU A 325 -9.88 -10.68 11.11
CA LEU A 325 -11.06 -11.26 10.46
C LEU A 325 -11.02 -11.05 8.95
N TRP A 326 -10.61 -9.87 8.49
CA TRP A 326 -10.41 -9.58 7.07
C TRP A 326 -9.36 -10.51 6.44
N GLY A 327 -8.24 -10.72 7.10
CA GLY A 327 -7.23 -11.68 6.66
C GLY A 327 -7.78 -13.11 6.61
N LEU A 328 -8.44 -13.58 7.66
CA LEU A 328 -9.05 -14.91 7.72
C LEU A 328 -10.15 -15.11 6.67
N TYR A 329 -10.92 -14.07 6.37
CA TYR A 329 -11.90 -14.06 5.28
C TYR A 329 -11.24 -14.39 3.93
N PHE A 330 -10.11 -13.75 3.60
CA PHE A 330 -9.38 -14.07 2.38
C PHE A 330 -8.72 -15.45 2.41
N ALA A 331 -8.21 -15.89 3.58
CA ALA A 331 -7.72 -17.25 3.72
C ALA A 331 -8.82 -18.27 3.37
N LEU A 332 -10.02 -18.10 3.93
CA LEU A 332 -11.17 -18.97 3.67
C LEU A 332 -11.54 -18.99 2.19
N LEU A 333 -11.67 -17.83 1.56
CA LEU A 333 -12.02 -17.74 0.13
C LEU A 333 -10.97 -18.41 -0.75
N LEU A 334 -9.68 -18.22 -0.48
CA LEU A 334 -8.59 -18.85 -1.24
C LEU A 334 -8.53 -20.37 -1.03
N ILE A 335 -8.83 -20.84 0.18
CA ILE A 335 -8.95 -22.29 0.45
C ILE A 335 -10.10 -22.88 -0.36
N ILE A 336 -11.28 -22.25 -0.34
CA ILE A 336 -12.47 -22.70 -1.09
C ILE A 336 -12.19 -22.65 -2.59
N GLU A 337 -11.61 -21.57 -3.13
CA GLU A 337 -11.24 -21.49 -4.54
C GLU A 337 -10.30 -22.63 -4.93
N ASN A 338 -9.26 -22.86 -4.15
CA ASN A 338 -8.26 -23.87 -4.48
C ASN A 338 -8.79 -25.31 -4.37
N LEU A 339 -9.68 -25.59 -3.39
CA LEU A 339 -10.18 -26.94 -3.16
C LEU A 339 -11.15 -27.40 -4.26
N PHE A 340 -12.08 -26.55 -4.68
CA PHE A 340 -13.12 -26.96 -5.64
C PHE A 340 -13.69 -25.81 -6.50
N LEU A 341 -13.79 -24.59 -5.96
CA LEU A 341 -14.57 -23.53 -6.61
C LEU A 341 -13.88 -23.02 -7.90
N GLN A 342 -12.55 -23.03 -7.98
CA GLN A 342 -11.82 -22.61 -9.18
C GLN A 342 -12.21 -23.46 -10.41
N ASN A 343 -12.45 -24.75 -10.22
CA ASN A 343 -12.87 -25.64 -11.32
C ASN A 343 -14.29 -25.32 -11.81
N ILE A 344 -15.16 -24.85 -10.91
CA ILE A 344 -16.51 -24.38 -11.25
C ILE A 344 -16.43 -23.03 -11.95
N LEU A 345 -15.70 -22.09 -11.39
CA LEU A 345 -15.53 -20.74 -11.95
C LEU A 345 -15.00 -20.78 -13.38
N ASN A 346 -14.01 -21.64 -13.67
CA ASN A 346 -13.43 -21.77 -15.00
C ASN A 346 -14.42 -22.24 -16.07
N LYS A 347 -15.53 -22.85 -15.68
CA LYS A 347 -16.61 -23.30 -16.60
C LYS A 347 -17.70 -22.25 -16.79
N LEU A 348 -17.73 -21.20 -15.96
CA LEU A 348 -18.77 -20.17 -16.00
C LEU A 348 -18.38 -19.04 -16.98
N PRO A 349 -19.36 -18.32 -17.55
CA PRO A 349 -19.11 -17.11 -18.33
C PRO A 349 -18.29 -16.07 -17.55
N ALA A 350 -17.43 -15.33 -18.24
CA ALA A 350 -16.57 -14.32 -17.64
C ALA A 350 -17.34 -13.29 -16.78
N LEU A 351 -18.56 -12.94 -17.19
CA LEU A 351 -19.41 -12.02 -16.44
C LEU A 351 -19.71 -12.54 -15.02
N ILE A 352 -20.06 -13.82 -14.89
CA ILE A 352 -20.37 -14.44 -13.58
C ILE A 352 -19.12 -14.51 -12.73
N GLN A 353 -17.96 -14.83 -13.32
CA GLN A 353 -16.67 -14.81 -12.62
C GLN A 353 -16.37 -13.40 -12.07
N HIS A 354 -16.61 -12.35 -12.86
CA HIS A 354 -16.42 -10.96 -12.43
C HIS A 354 -17.41 -10.55 -11.31
N ILE A 355 -18.68 -10.97 -11.39
CA ILE A 355 -19.68 -10.70 -10.35
C ILE A 355 -19.25 -11.37 -9.04
N TYR A 356 -18.88 -12.65 -9.09
CA TYR A 356 -18.34 -13.39 -7.95
C TYR A 356 -17.16 -12.64 -7.30
N ALA A 357 -16.12 -12.37 -8.06
CA ALA A 357 -14.92 -11.74 -7.51
C ALA A 357 -15.22 -10.36 -6.90
N LYS A 358 -15.96 -9.49 -7.63
CA LYS A 358 -16.29 -8.14 -7.14
C LYS A 358 -17.16 -8.17 -5.91
N PHE A 359 -18.16 -9.06 -5.85
CA PHE A 359 -19.02 -9.19 -4.68
C PHE A 359 -18.21 -9.48 -3.41
N PHE A 360 -17.35 -10.51 -3.43
CA PHE A 360 -16.55 -10.86 -2.26
C PHE A 360 -15.47 -9.82 -1.95
N ILE A 361 -14.91 -9.15 -2.96
CA ILE A 361 -13.95 -8.05 -2.76
C ILE A 361 -14.63 -6.85 -2.07
N ILE A 362 -15.83 -6.44 -2.51
CA ILE A 362 -16.58 -5.34 -1.89
C ILE A 362 -16.92 -5.68 -0.44
N ILE A 363 -17.42 -6.90 -0.16
CA ILE A 363 -17.67 -7.35 1.22
C ILE A 363 -16.40 -7.31 2.07
N SER A 364 -15.26 -7.69 1.51
CA SER A 364 -13.99 -7.60 2.24
C SER A 364 -13.66 -6.17 2.67
N PHE A 365 -13.94 -5.17 1.84
CA PHE A 365 -13.71 -3.78 2.18
C PHE A 365 -14.73 -3.23 3.18
N VAL A 366 -15.94 -3.81 3.28
CA VAL A 366 -16.85 -3.52 4.39
C VAL A 366 -16.26 -4.03 5.72
N ILE A 367 -15.66 -5.23 5.72
CA ILE A 367 -14.96 -5.76 6.91
C ILE A 367 -13.79 -4.85 7.29
N PHE A 368 -13.02 -4.40 6.31
CA PHE A 368 -11.86 -3.55 6.51
C PHE A 368 -12.21 -2.17 7.06
N ASN A 369 -13.30 -1.56 6.61
CA ASN A 369 -13.70 -0.19 6.97
C ASN A 369 -14.31 -0.07 8.37
N ASN A 370 -14.82 -1.16 8.95
CA ASN A 370 -15.49 -1.14 10.24
C ASN A 370 -14.58 -1.69 11.34
N GLU A 371 -14.00 -0.79 12.15
CA GLU A 371 -13.11 -1.18 13.26
C GLU A 371 -13.86 -1.92 14.39
N ASN A 372 -15.13 -1.58 14.61
CA ASN A 372 -15.97 -2.19 15.63
C ASN A 372 -16.76 -3.37 15.04
N ILE A 373 -16.69 -4.53 15.69
CA ILE A 373 -17.40 -5.74 15.24
C ILE A 373 -18.93 -5.54 15.22
N LYS A 374 -19.49 -4.75 16.14
CA LYS A 374 -20.95 -4.47 16.14
C LYS A 374 -21.35 -3.65 14.92
N ASP A 375 -20.57 -2.63 14.58
CA ASP A 375 -20.81 -1.80 13.41
C ASP A 375 -20.62 -2.59 12.10
N LEU A 376 -19.65 -3.49 12.08
CA LEU A 376 -19.46 -4.43 10.98
C LEU A 376 -20.69 -5.30 10.75
N TRP A 377 -21.19 -5.95 11.79
CA TRP A 377 -22.40 -6.80 11.68
C TRP A 377 -23.64 -5.99 11.29
N SER A 378 -23.80 -4.80 11.87
CA SER A 378 -24.87 -3.88 11.49
C SER A 378 -24.78 -3.50 10.01
N SER A 379 -23.60 -3.14 9.52
CA SER A 379 -23.39 -2.78 8.11
C SER A 379 -23.71 -3.95 7.18
N LEU A 380 -23.16 -5.14 7.47
CA LEU A 380 -23.44 -6.34 6.67
C LEU A 380 -24.92 -6.74 6.68
N TYR A 381 -25.57 -6.69 7.85
CA TYR A 381 -26.99 -7.00 7.98
C TYR A 381 -27.83 -6.02 7.16
N ASN A 382 -27.60 -4.73 7.30
CA ASN A 382 -28.41 -3.70 6.66
C ASN A 382 -28.21 -3.59 5.15
N MET A 383 -27.08 -4.07 4.61
CA MET A 383 -26.89 -4.22 3.15
C MET A 383 -27.92 -5.19 2.52
N PHE A 384 -28.49 -6.10 3.31
CA PHE A 384 -29.44 -7.13 2.84
C PHE A 384 -30.79 -7.06 3.56
N ASN A 385 -31.02 -6.04 4.38
CA ASN A 385 -32.26 -5.89 5.16
C ASN A 385 -33.40 -5.23 4.36
N PHE A 386 -33.82 -5.89 3.30
CA PHE A 386 -34.86 -5.43 2.38
C PHE A 386 -36.27 -5.34 3.02
N ARG A 387 -36.45 -5.82 4.26
CA ARG A 387 -37.73 -5.77 4.98
C ARG A 387 -37.75 -4.71 6.08
N GLY A 388 -36.58 -4.38 6.63
CA GLY A 388 -36.48 -3.44 7.75
C GLY A 388 -36.01 -2.04 7.38
N LEU A 389 -35.50 -1.87 6.14
CA LEU A 389 -35.06 -0.58 5.60
C LEU A 389 -35.63 -0.37 4.20
N ASP A 390 -35.89 0.88 3.86
CA ASP A 390 -36.22 1.24 2.48
C ASP A 390 -35.06 0.88 1.55
N LEU A 391 -35.42 0.42 0.34
CA LEU A 391 -34.40 0.12 -0.69
C LEU A 391 -33.58 1.36 -1.03
N TYR A 392 -34.24 2.50 -1.13
CA TYR A 392 -33.63 3.81 -1.39
C TYR A 392 -34.52 4.89 -0.73
N ASN A 393 -33.92 6.05 -0.48
CA ASN A 393 -34.59 7.25 0.01
C ASN A 393 -34.09 8.47 -0.77
N ASP A 394 -34.66 9.64 -0.53
CA ASP A 394 -34.30 10.87 -1.22
C ASP A 394 -32.83 11.23 -1.00
N PHE A 395 -32.30 11.01 0.20
CA PHE A 395 -30.91 11.24 0.54
C PHE A 395 -29.97 10.37 -0.31
N SER A 396 -30.14 9.05 -0.31
CA SER A 396 -29.30 8.14 -1.08
C SER A 396 -29.40 8.39 -2.59
N THR A 397 -30.61 8.69 -3.09
CA THR A 397 -30.85 9.00 -4.49
C THR A 397 -30.21 10.30 -4.93
N TYR A 398 -30.30 11.35 -4.09
CA TYR A 398 -29.63 12.63 -4.34
C TYR A 398 -28.11 12.46 -4.49
N TYR A 399 -27.47 11.80 -3.54
CA TYR A 399 -26.02 11.62 -3.59
C TYR A 399 -25.60 10.70 -4.75
N LEU A 400 -26.34 9.64 -5.04
CA LEU A 400 -26.05 8.80 -6.20
C LEU A 400 -26.08 9.60 -7.51
N LYS A 401 -27.11 10.42 -7.72
CA LYS A 401 -27.25 11.27 -8.90
C LYS A 401 -26.12 12.31 -8.98
N SER A 402 -25.84 13.00 -7.87
CA SER A 402 -24.83 14.06 -7.80
C SER A 402 -23.43 13.55 -8.10
N TYR A 403 -23.11 12.32 -7.72
CA TYR A 403 -21.79 11.73 -7.89
C TYR A 403 -21.69 10.62 -8.96
N THR A 404 -22.73 10.50 -9.80
CA THR A 404 -22.75 9.50 -10.91
C THR A 404 -21.53 9.66 -11.83
N VAL A 405 -21.18 10.89 -12.21
CA VAL A 405 -20.03 11.14 -13.10
C VAL A 405 -18.73 10.68 -12.45
N LEU A 406 -18.52 11.02 -11.16
CA LEU A 406 -17.35 10.57 -10.40
C LEU A 406 -17.29 9.03 -10.35
N LEU A 407 -18.42 8.38 -10.10
CA LEU A 407 -18.49 6.92 -10.04
C LEU A 407 -18.12 6.30 -11.39
N ILE A 408 -18.69 6.79 -12.50
CA ILE A 408 -18.40 6.29 -13.86
C ILE A 408 -16.91 6.46 -14.20
N VAL A 409 -16.35 7.66 -13.97
CA VAL A 409 -14.93 7.94 -14.22
C VAL A 409 -14.04 7.03 -13.36
N SER A 410 -14.40 6.83 -12.08
CA SER A 410 -13.67 5.94 -11.18
C SER A 410 -13.73 4.47 -11.62
N VAL A 411 -14.90 3.99 -12.06
CA VAL A 411 -15.03 2.61 -12.56
C VAL A 411 -14.22 2.42 -13.85
N ILE A 412 -14.29 3.35 -14.81
CA ILE A 412 -13.53 3.28 -16.07
C ILE A 412 -12.01 3.34 -15.77
N GLY A 413 -11.58 4.26 -14.92
CA GLY A 413 -10.16 4.41 -14.55
C GLY A 413 -9.59 3.22 -13.78
N ALA A 414 -10.45 2.42 -13.10
CA ALA A 414 -10.07 1.18 -12.44
C ALA A 414 -9.92 -0.01 -13.43
N THR A 415 -10.10 0.22 -14.73
CA THR A 415 -9.93 -0.76 -15.81
C THR A 415 -8.79 -0.37 -16.75
N PRO A 416 -8.20 -1.30 -17.52
CA PRO A 416 -7.14 -1.00 -18.47
C PRO A 416 -7.63 -0.33 -19.77
N ILE A 417 -8.90 0.11 -19.87
CA ILE A 417 -9.49 0.68 -21.10
C ILE A 417 -8.64 1.85 -21.60
N LEU A 418 -8.37 2.84 -20.74
CA LEU A 418 -7.58 4.03 -21.14
C LEU A 418 -6.16 3.64 -21.56
N LYS A 419 -5.51 2.74 -20.82
CA LYS A 419 -4.17 2.23 -21.17
C LYS A 419 -4.18 1.57 -22.54
N ASN A 420 -5.18 0.72 -22.82
CA ASN A 420 -5.30 0.01 -24.10
C ASN A 420 -5.56 0.97 -25.26
N ILE A 421 -6.37 2.02 -25.06
CA ILE A 421 -6.61 3.07 -26.04
C ILE A 421 -5.31 3.80 -26.35
N ILE A 422 -4.57 4.27 -25.34
CA ILE A 422 -3.30 4.95 -25.49
C ILE A 422 -2.28 4.05 -26.22
N GLN A 423 -2.19 2.78 -25.85
CA GLN A 423 -1.31 1.81 -26.52
C GLN A 423 -1.70 1.61 -27.99
N LYS A 424 -3.01 1.60 -28.31
CA LYS A 424 -3.49 1.49 -29.69
C LYS A 424 -3.12 2.73 -30.52
N ILE A 425 -3.26 3.92 -29.94
CA ILE A 425 -2.87 5.20 -30.57
C ILE A 425 -1.35 5.23 -30.81
N ASN A 426 -0.55 4.78 -29.85
CA ASN A 426 0.91 4.77 -29.95
C ASN A 426 1.49 3.75 -30.96
N LYS A 427 0.67 2.94 -31.64
CA LYS A 427 1.17 1.97 -32.63
C LYS A 427 1.66 2.63 -33.92
N ASN A 428 1.26 3.85 -34.22
CA ASN A 428 1.70 4.60 -35.41
C ASN A 428 2.43 5.88 -35.04
N VAL A 429 3.26 6.39 -35.95
CA VAL A 429 4.10 7.58 -35.75
C VAL A 429 3.26 8.83 -35.45
N THR A 430 2.13 8.99 -36.13
CA THR A 430 1.22 10.14 -35.91
C THR A 430 0.64 10.07 -34.49
N GLY A 431 0.20 8.89 -34.04
CA GLY A 431 -0.31 8.69 -32.70
C GLY A 431 0.74 8.96 -31.61
N GLN A 432 1.99 8.54 -31.84
CA GLN A 432 3.11 8.85 -30.92
C GLN A 432 3.33 10.36 -30.79
N LYS A 433 3.31 11.09 -31.90
CA LYS A 433 3.40 12.56 -31.88
C LYS A 433 2.24 13.21 -31.14
N VAL A 434 1.01 12.74 -31.37
CA VAL A 434 -0.18 13.23 -30.65
C VAL A 434 -0.04 13.01 -29.15
N ILE A 435 0.31 11.80 -28.72
CA ILE A 435 0.48 11.49 -27.29
C ILE A 435 1.63 12.28 -26.67
N SER A 436 2.77 12.42 -27.35
CA SER A 436 3.91 13.20 -26.85
C SER A 436 3.60 14.69 -26.69
N THR A 437 2.68 15.23 -27.49
CA THR A 437 2.24 16.62 -27.37
C THR A 437 1.16 16.79 -26.31
N ILE A 438 0.20 15.86 -26.22
CA ILE A 438 -0.93 15.95 -25.26
C ILE A 438 -0.49 15.68 -23.83
N ASN A 439 0.41 14.72 -23.59
CA ASN A 439 0.81 14.36 -22.23
C ASN A 439 1.36 15.52 -21.38
N PRO A 440 2.27 16.37 -21.86
CA PRO A 440 2.74 17.53 -21.09
C PRO A 440 1.61 18.51 -20.77
N ILE A 441 0.73 18.78 -21.73
CA ILE A 441 -0.43 19.67 -21.55
C ILE A 441 -1.37 19.10 -20.49
N LEU A 442 -1.70 17.81 -20.58
CA LEU A 442 -2.54 17.13 -19.61
C LEU A 442 -1.93 17.15 -18.21
N ASN A 443 -0.61 16.94 -18.10
CA ASN A 443 0.08 17.02 -16.81
C ASN A 443 -0.01 18.42 -16.20
N ILE A 444 0.14 19.49 -16.99
CA ILE A 444 -0.02 20.87 -16.51
C ILE A 444 -1.45 21.10 -16.04
N VAL A 445 -2.45 20.73 -16.85
CA VAL A 445 -3.87 20.87 -16.48
C VAL A 445 -4.19 20.11 -15.20
N LEU A 446 -3.76 18.85 -15.08
CA LEU A 446 -3.96 18.06 -13.88
C LEU A 446 -3.29 18.69 -12.66
N LEU A 447 -2.07 19.20 -12.81
CA LEU A 447 -1.35 19.84 -11.71
C LEU A 447 -2.06 21.12 -11.25
N VAL A 448 -2.57 21.94 -12.17
CA VAL A 448 -3.35 23.14 -11.84
C VAL A 448 -4.64 22.78 -11.11
N VAL A 449 -5.40 21.80 -11.61
CA VAL A 449 -6.64 21.34 -10.96
C VAL A 449 -6.35 20.78 -9.57
N VAL A 450 -5.35 19.91 -9.45
CA VAL A 450 -4.94 19.34 -8.15
C VAL A 450 -4.52 20.46 -7.18
N THR A 451 -3.77 21.44 -7.65
CA THR A 451 -3.34 22.58 -6.82
C THR A 451 -4.54 23.37 -6.30
N ALA A 452 -5.55 23.62 -7.16
CA ALA A 452 -6.78 24.29 -6.74
C ALA A 452 -7.48 23.50 -5.61
N TYR A 453 -7.62 22.17 -5.74
CA TYR A 453 -8.18 21.33 -4.68
C TYR A 453 -7.35 21.36 -3.38
N LEU A 454 -6.02 21.41 -3.48
CA LEU A 454 -5.13 21.44 -2.30
C LEU A 454 -5.17 22.80 -1.57
N ILE A 455 -5.37 23.90 -2.31
CA ILE A 455 -5.49 25.26 -1.72
C ILE A 455 -6.85 25.46 -1.06
N ASP A 456 -7.92 24.89 -1.63
CA ASP A 456 -9.26 24.91 -1.04
C ASP A 456 -9.30 24.26 0.36
N GLY A 457 -8.24 23.50 0.73
CA GLY A 457 -8.04 22.97 2.07
C GLY A 457 -9.07 21.93 2.50
N SER A 458 -9.88 21.47 1.56
CA SER A 458 -10.92 20.49 1.77
C SER A 458 -10.35 19.11 2.13
N PHE A 459 -11.21 18.17 2.41
CA PHE A 459 -10.94 16.79 2.81
C PHE A 459 -9.75 16.14 2.05
N ASN A 460 -8.62 15.96 2.75
CA ASN A 460 -7.41 15.32 2.21
C ASN A 460 -6.85 14.26 3.18
N PRO A 461 -7.67 13.27 3.61
CA PRO A 461 -7.19 12.20 4.46
C PRO A 461 -6.29 11.27 3.67
N PHE A 462 -5.34 10.65 4.35
CA PHE A 462 -4.60 9.52 3.83
C PHE A 462 -4.99 8.28 4.64
N LEU A 463 -5.72 7.36 4.01
CA LEU A 463 -6.29 6.20 4.72
C LEU A 463 -5.22 5.35 5.41
N TYR A 464 -4.04 5.26 4.82
CA TYR A 464 -2.94 4.46 5.35
C TYR A 464 -2.39 4.95 6.69
N PHE A 465 -2.70 6.18 7.12
CA PHE A 465 -2.34 6.65 8.47
C PHE A 465 -3.31 6.20 9.56
N ARG A 466 -4.40 5.55 9.18
CA ARG A 466 -5.36 4.97 10.13
C ARG A 466 -4.99 3.53 10.52
N PHE A 467 -4.03 2.91 9.81
CA PHE A 467 -3.75 1.48 9.93
C PHE A 467 -2.31 1.19 10.36
#